data_37a1fa0fc1d2cf501cf4af9a5282e44a
#
_entry.id   37a1fa0fc1d2cf501cf4af9a5282e44a
#
_cell.length_a   1.000
_cell.length_b   1.000
_cell.length_c   1.000
_cell.angle_alpha   90.00
_cell.angle_beta   90.00
_cell.angle_gamma   90.00
#
_symmetry.space_group_name_H-M   'P 1'
#
loop_
_entity.id
_entity.type
_entity.pdbx_description
1 polymer ?
#
loop_
_entity_poly.entity_id
_entity_poly.type
_entity_poly.pdbx_seq_one_letter_code
_entity_poly.pdbx_strand_id
1 'polypeptide(L)'
;YINFLDAFNGYQLVKELKEATGLPAATSFKHVSPAGAAVGLPLTDVLKKIYWVDESIGELSPLACAYARGADRMSSFGDFISLSDVCDVATAKLIQHEVSDGIIAPGYEDEALEILKSKKKGNYNIIKIDPSYKPEPIERKQVYGVTFEQGRNEFVINEELLGNVVTENKEISQQAKIDLIIALITLKYTQSNSVCYAKGGQAIGIGAGQQSRIHCTRLAGSKADNWFLRQNPKVLNLPFKENIGRADRDNAIDLYIGEDYMDVLADGEWERVFTEKPEVFTKEEKRA
;
A
#
# COMPACT_ATOMS: atom_id res chain seq x y z
N TYR A 1 -13.43 16.26 3.55
CA TYR A 1 -12.78 16.84 2.37
C TYR A 1 -11.52 16.09 1.99
N ILE A 2 -10.56 15.91 2.91
CA ILE A 2 -9.29 15.22 2.64
C ILE A 2 -9.48 13.77 2.17
N ASN A 3 -10.41 13.05 2.79
CA ASN A 3 -10.72 11.66 2.45
C ASN A 3 -11.23 11.51 1.01
N PHE A 4 -11.96 12.50 0.49
CA PHE A 4 -12.40 12.48 -0.91
C PHE A 4 -11.25 12.81 -1.88
N LEU A 5 -10.29 13.63 -1.47
CA LEU A 5 -9.07 13.83 -2.24
C LEU A 5 -8.27 12.52 -2.32
N ASP A 6 -8.15 11.79 -1.21
CA ASP A 6 -7.52 10.47 -1.18
C ASP A 6 -8.26 9.49 -2.12
N ALA A 7 -9.59 9.42 -2.03
CA ALA A 7 -10.42 8.55 -2.86
C ALA A 7 -10.19 8.79 -4.36
N PHE A 8 -10.32 10.03 -4.80
CA PHE A 8 -10.26 10.34 -6.22
C PHE A 8 -8.85 10.30 -6.80
N ASN A 9 -7.83 10.65 -6.04
CA ASN A 9 -6.44 10.48 -6.48
C ASN A 9 -6.05 9.00 -6.50
N GLY A 10 -6.44 8.25 -5.48
CA GLY A 10 -6.21 6.81 -5.43
C GLY A 10 -6.89 6.06 -6.58
N TYR A 11 -8.13 6.45 -6.94
CA TYR A 11 -8.82 5.82 -8.06
C TYR A 11 -8.13 6.09 -9.40
N GLN A 12 -7.65 7.30 -9.64
CA GLN A 12 -6.86 7.61 -10.84
C GLN A 12 -5.60 6.74 -10.91
N LEU A 13 -4.89 6.57 -9.80
CA LEU A 13 -3.68 5.73 -9.73
C LEU A 13 -3.99 4.28 -10.11
N VAL A 14 -5.01 3.66 -9.51
CA VAL A 14 -5.32 2.25 -9.80
C VAL A 14 -5.87 2.04 -11.20
N LYS A 15 -6.60 3.02 -11.75
CA LYS A 15 -7.06 3.01 -13.14
C LYS A 15 -5.87 2.99 -14.10
N GLU A 16 -4.90 3.87 -13.92
CA GLU A 16 -3.68 3.90 -14.73
C GLU A 16 -2.84 2.62 -14.59
N LEU A 17 -2.71 2.07 -13.37
CA LEU A 17 -2.01 0.81 -13.16
C LEU A 17 -2.66 -0.34 -13.94
N LYS A 18 -3.99 -0.43 -13.89
CA LYS A 18 -4.74 -1.45 -14.64
C LYS A 18 -4.58 -1.27 -16.14
N GLU A 19 -4.69 -0.04 -16.65
CA GLU A 19 -4.52 0.27 -18.07
C GLU A 19 -3.12 -0.07 -18.57
N ALA A 20 -2.09 0.21 -17.76
CA ALA A 20 -0.69 -0.02 -18.11
C ALA A 20 -0.24 -1.49 -18.02
N THR A 21 -0.83 -2.26 -17.11
CA THR A 21 -0.37 -3.64 -16.81
C THR A 21 -1.36 -4.73 -17.23
N GLY A 22 -2.62 -4.37 -17.47
CA GLY A 22 -3.71 -5.32 -17.70
C GLY A 22 -4.15 -6.09 -16.43
N LEU A 23 -3.57 -5.80 -15.27
CA LEU A 23 -3.83 -6.50 -14.02
C LEU A 23 -4.74 -5.66 -13.10
N PRO A 24 -5.61 -6.29 -12.30
CA PRO A 24 -6.30 -5.60 -11.22
C PRO A 24 -5.32 -4.89 -10.30
N ALA A 25 -5.68 -3.70 -9.83
CA ALA A 25 -4.81 -2.87 -9.00
C ALA A 25 -5.53 -2.34 -7.76
N ALA A 26 -4.76 -2.11 -6.72
CA ALA A 26 -5.21 -1.50 -5.47
C ALA A 26 -4.17 -0.54 -4.92
N THR A 27 -4.64 0.50 -4.22
CA THR A 27 -3.78 1.45 -3.51
C THR A 27 -4.39 1.85 -2.18
N SER A 28 -3.54 2.17 -1.24
CA SER A 28 -3.84 2.81 0.03
C SER A 28 -3.42 4.27 -0.05
N PHE A 29 -4.33 5.19 0.18
CA PHE A 29 -4.07 6.63 0.14
C PHE A 29 -4.25 7.27 1.50
N LYS A 30 -3.35 8.18 1.86
CA LYS A 30 -3.42 8.94 3.10
C LYS A 30 -2.71 10.27 2.93
N HIS A 31 -3.35 11.36 3.38
CA HIS A 31 -2.81 12.73 3.26
C HIS A 31 -2.44 13.11 1.81
N VAL A 32 -3.30 12.72 0.86
CA VAL A 32 -3.16 13.01 -0.58
C VAL A 32 -1.88 12.42 -1.21
N SER A 33 -1.42 11.29 -0.67
CA SER A 33 -0.30 10.52 -1.24
C SER A 33 -0.53 9.02 -1.05
N PRO A 34 -0.06 8.15 -1.95
CA PRO A 34 -0.12 6.72 -1.75
C PRO A 34 0.80 6.29 -0.61
N ALA A 35 0.27 5.49 0.32
CA ALA A 35 1.06 4.76 1.30
C ALA A 35 1.58 3.45 0.70
N GLY A 36 0.82 2.88 -0.25
CA GLY A 36 1.17 1.69 -1.01
C GLY A 36 0.37 1.59 -2.30
N ALA A 37 0.87 0.86 -3.27
CA ALA A 37 0.20 0.55 -4.52
C ALA A 37 0.69 -0.80 -5.06
N ALA A 38 -0.20 -1.58 -5.66
CA ALA A 38 0.15 -2.90 -6.19
C ALA A 38 -0.80 -3.38 -7.28
N VAL A 39 -0.35 -4.41 -8.01
CA VAL A 39 -1.15 -5.16 -8.97
C VAL A 39 -1.37 -6.61 -8.52
N GLY A 40 -2.37 -7.26 -9.09
CA GLY A 40 -2.89 -8.56 -8.69
C GLY A 40 -2.02 -9.76 -9.10
N LEU A 41 -0.80 -9.84 -8.55
CA LEU A 41 0.05 -11.02 -8.67
C LEU A 41 -0.17 -11.98 -7.48
N PRO A 42 -0.01 -13.30 -7.65
CA PRO A 42 -0.19 -14.27 -6.57
C PRO A 42 0.70 -13.98 -5.37
N LEU A 43 0.17 -14.19 -4.16
CA LEU A 43 0.94 -14.08 -2.91
C LEU A 43 1.71 -15.37 -2.62
N THR A 44 2.97 -15.24 -2.22
CA THR A 44 3.69 -16.35 -1.59
C THR A 44 3.18 -16.58 -0.16
N ASP A 45 3.46 -17.75 0.42
CA ASP A 45 3.04 -18.03 1.80
C ASP A 45 3.65 -17.07 2.82
N VAL A 46 4.88 -16.59 2.57
CA VAL A 46 5.52 -15.56 3.39
C VAL A 46 4.75 -14.24 3.29
N LEU A 47 4.38 -13.81 2.07
CA LEU A 47 3.59 -12.59 1.87
C LEU A 47 2.20 -12.69 2.50
N LYS A 48 1.54 -13.85 2.43
CA LYS A 48 0.29 -14.07 3.13
C LYS A 48 0.43 -13.83 4.64
N LYS A 49 1.53 -14.30 5.25
CA LYS A 49 1.80 -14.10 6.68
C LYS A 49 2.01 -12.62 7.02
N ILE A 50 2.87 -11.91 6.29
CA ILE A 50 3.15 -10.50 6.61
C ILE A 50 1.96 -9.57 6.33
N TYR A 51 1.02 -9.97 5.46
CA TYR A 51 -0.21 -9.22 5.17
C TYR A 51 -1.43 -9.72 5.95
N TRP A 52 -1.23 -10.58 6.94
CA TRP A 52 -2.31 -11.13 7.80
C TRP A 52 -3.45 -11.77 7.00
N VAL A 53 -3.13 -12.44 5.89
CA VAL A 53 -4.11 -13.20 5.11
C VAL A 53 -4.44 -14.48 5.86
N ASP A 54 -5.66 -14.54 6.36
CA ASP A 54 -6.16 -15.67 7.12
C ASP A 54 -6.65 -16.79 6.17
N GLU A 55 -6.42 -18.05 6.53
CA GLU A 55 -6.87 -19.21 5.74
C GLU A 55 -8.39 -19.27 5.59
N SER A 56 -9.16 -18.70 6.55
CA SER A 56 -10.63 -18.62 6.50
C SER A 56 -11.17 -17.78 5.34
N ILE A 57 -10.33 -16.93 4.72
CA ILE A 57 -10.72 -16.13 3.55
C ILE A 57 -10.89 -17.01 2.32
N GLY A 58 -10.17 -18.14 2.26
CA GLY A 58 -10.17 -19.06 1.14
C GLY A 58 -9.25 -18.62 -0.01
N GLU A 59 -9.65 -18.91 -1.25
CA GLU A 59 -8.89 -18.53 -2.42
C GLU A 59 -8.96 -17.01 -2.66
N LEU A 60 -7.80 -16.40 -2.87
CA LEU A 60 -7.70 -14.97 -3.15
C LEU A 60 -7.88 -14.69 -4.63
N SER A 61 -8.77 -13.78 -4.96
CA SER A 61 -8.84 -13.19 -6.30
C SER A 61 -7.58 -12.36 -6.61
N PRO A 62 -7.30 -12.08 -7.88
CA PRO A 62 -6.22 -11.14 -8.24
C PRO A 62 -6.41 -9.76 -7.59
N LEU A 63 -7.65 -9.27 -7.43
CA LEU A 63 -7.93 -8.00 -6.75
C LEU A 63 -7.61 -8.07 -5.26
N ALA A 64 -7.96 -9.16 -4.59
CA ALA A 64 -7.60 -9.39 -3.19
C ALA A 64 -6.07 -9.47 -3.00
N CYS A 65 -5.35 -10.08 -3.94
CA CYS A 65 -3.88 -10.09 -3.96
C CYS A 65 -3.30 -8.67 -4.13
N ALA A 66 -3.88 -7.86 -5.04
CA ALA A 66 -3.50 -6.46 -5.23
C ALA A 66 -3.73 -5.65 -3.95
N TYR A 67 -4.89 -5.81 -3.32
CA TYR A 67 -5.22 -5.12 -2.07
C TYR A 67 -4.24 -5.48 -0.94
N ALA A 68 -3.98 -6.75 -0.71
CA ALA A 68 -3.06 -7.19 0.34
C ALA A 68 -1.65 -6.60 0.17
N ARG A 69 -1.16 -6.50 -1.09
CA ARG A 69 0.14 -5.91 -1.43
C ARG A 69 0.12 -4.38 -1.44
N GLY A 70 -1.03 -3.77 -1.70
CA GLY A 70 -1.21 -2.34 -1.96
C GLY A 70 -1.19 -1.46 -0.71
N ALA A 71 -0.79 -1.98 0.44
CA ALA A 71 -0.78 -1.28 1.72
C ALA A 71 0.59 -1.32 2.39
N ASP A 72 0.97 -0.22 3.02
CA ASP A 72 2.07 -0.17 3.99
C ASP A 72 1.51 -0.51 5.37
N ARG A 73 2.08 -1.51 6.07
CA ARG A 73 1.50 -2.03 7.33
C ARG A 73 1.38 -0.99 8.44
N MET A 74 2.24 0.05 8.42
CA MET A 74 2.21 1.14 9.40
C MET A 74 1.43 2.35 8.90
N SER A 75 1.72 2.79 7.66
CA SER A 75 1.17 4.02 7.12
C SER A 75 -0.29 3.91 6.72
N SER A 76 -0.79 2.72 6.38
CA SER A 76 -2.16 2.51 5.90
C SER A 76 -3.22 2.49 7.01
N PHE A 77 -2.83 2.60 8.28
CA PHE A 77 -3.80 2.74 9.37
C PHE A 77 -4.60 4.03 9.23
N GLY A 78 -5.91 3.93 8.99
CA GLY A 78 -6.81 5.06 8.76
C GLY A 78 -6.70 5.67 7.34
N ASP A 79 -6.39 4.84 6.35
CA ASP A 79 -6.28 5.20 4.94
C ASP A 79 -7.64 5.30 4.22
N PHE A 80 -7.57 5.66 2.93
CA PHE A 80 -8.64 5.47 1.96
C PHE A 80 -8.22 4.48 0.90
N ILE A 81 -9.00 3.42 0.72
CA ILE A 81 -8.69 2.30 -0.19
C ILE A 81 -9.27 2.60 -1.57
N SER A 82 -8.49 2.38 -2.63
CA SER A 82 -8.98 2.47 -4.00
C SER A 82 -8.71 1.19 -4.77
N LEU A 83 -9.74 0.71 -5.48
CA LEU A 83 -9.70 -0.52 -6.27
C LEU A 83 -10.02 -0.22 -7.74
N SER A 84 -9.29 -0.85 -8.65
CA SER A 84 -9.50 -0.70 -10.11
C SER A 84 -10.70 -1.47 -10.66
N ASP A 85 -11.18 -2.46 -9.90
CA ASP A 85 -12.22 -3.41 -10.31
C ASP A 85 -13.35 -3.48 -9.28
N VAL A 86 -14.42 -4.18 -9.65
CA VAL A 86 -15.52 -4.48 -8.73
C VAL A 86 -14.96 -5.22 -7.51
N CYS A 87 -15.24 -4.68 -6.32
CA CYS A 87 -14.79 -5.29 -5.07
C CYS A 87 -15.50 -6.63 -4.86
N ASP A 88 -14.75 -7.72 -4.87
CA ASP A 88 -15.22 -9.07 -4.59
C ASP A 88 -15.23 -9.40 -3.09
N VAL A 89 -15.84 -10.54 -2.75
CA VAL A 89 -16.01 -11.00 -1.37
C VAL A 89 -14.66 -11.23 -0.67
N ALA A 90 -13.67 -11.82 -1.37
CA ALA A 90 -12.35 -12.08 -0.79
C ALA A 90 -11.64 -10.78 -0.41
N THR A 91 -11.71 -9.77 -1.29
CA THR A 91 -11.17 -8.43 -1.03
C THR A 91 -11.89 -7.76 0.16
N ALA A 92 -13.22 -7.82 0.20
CA ALA A 92 -13.99 -7.24 1.30
C ALA A 92 -13.68 -7.88 2.66
N LYS A 93 -13.47 -9.19 2.71
CA LYS A 93 -13.05 -9.92 3.93
C LYS A 93 -11.68 -9.47 4.42
N LEU A 94 -10.71 -9.22 3.54
CA LEU A 94 -9.42 -8.64 3.93
C LEU A 94 -9.60 -7.25 4.54
N ILE A 95 -10.37 -6.39 3.86
CA ILE A 95 -10.64 -5.01 4.28
C ILE A 95 -11.37 -4.95 5.62
N GLN A 96 -12.25 -5.91 5.90
CA GLN A 96 -13.06 -5.95 7.12
C GLN A 96 -12.20 -5.86 8.38
N HIS A 97 -11.02 -6.46 8.38
CA HIS A 97 -10.13 -6.55 9.53
C HIS A 97 -9.13 -5.39 9.65
N GLU A 98 -9.11 -4.49 8.69
CA GLU A 98 -8.19 -3.34 8.68
C GLU A 98 -8.89 -2.05 9.14
N VAL A 99 -8.13 -1.11 9.68
CA VAL A 99 -8.62 0.22 10.04
C VAL A 99 -8.44 1.14 8.86
N SER A 100 -9.55 1.50 8.20
CA SER A 100 -9.56 2.43 7.06
C SER A 100 -10.74 3.40 7.19
N ASP A 101 -10.69 4.54 6.50
CA ASP A 101 -11.74 5.57 6.54
C ASP A 101 -12.79 5.39 5.45
N GLY A 102 -12.42 4.74 4.36
CA GLY A 102 -13.35 4.46 3.28
C GLY A 102 -12.72 3.69 2.14
N ILE A 103 -13.55 3.43 1.14
CA ILE A 103 -13.20 2.70 -0.07
C ILE A 103 -13.88 3.32 -1.30
N ILE A 104 -13.17 3.32 -2.43
CA ILE A 104 -13.70 3.66 -3.74
C ILE A 104 -13.41 2.54 -4.73
N ALA A 105 -14.44 2.15 -5.48
CA ALA A 105 -14.36 1.12 -6.51
C ALA A 105 -15.42 1.37 -7.60
N PRO A 106 -15.28 0.80 -8.82
CA PRO A 106 -16.31 0.91 -9.87
C PRO A 106 -17.60 0.15 -9.51
N GLY A 107 -17.56 -0.76 -8.56
CA GLY A 107 -18.71 -1.52 -8.07
C GLY A 107 -18.35 -2.42 -6.91
N TYR A 108 -19.33 -3.12 -6.40
CA TYR A 108 -19.22 -4.05 -5.27
C TYR A 108 -20.13 -5.24 -5.52
N GLU A 109 -19.66 -6.45 -5.29
CA GLU A 109 -20.55 -7.62 -5.20
C GLU A 109 -21.49 -7.46 -4.01
N ASP A 110 -22.70 -8.01 -4.08
CA ASP A 110 -23.72 -7.79 -3.04
C ASP A 110 -23.23 -8.23 -1.66
N GLU A 111 -22.63 -9.40 -1.54
CA GLU A 111 -22.06 -9.90 -0.28
C GLU A 111 -20.88 -9.05 0.19
N ALA A 112 -20.00 -8.62 -0.71
CA ALA A 112 -18.88 -7.73 -0.41
C ALA A 112 -19.39 -6.39 0.15
N LEU A 113 -20.44 -5.83 -0.44
CA LEU A 113 -21.06 -4.59 0.00
C LEU A 113 -21.61 -4.72 1.43
N GLU A 114 -22.28 -5.82 1.75
CA GLU A 114 -22.81 -6.06 3.11
C GLU A 114 -21.69 -6.20 4.16
N ILE A 115 -20.58 -6.88 3.81
CA ILE A 115 -19.38 -6.94 4.67
C ILE A 115 -18.86 -5.52 4.95
N LEU A 116 -18.68 -4.70 3.91
CA LEU A 116 -18.15 -3.35 4.05
C LEU A 116 -19.09 -2.41 4.81
N LYS A 117 -20.40 -2.51 4.61
CA LYS A 117 -21.41 -1.75 5.37
C LYS A 117 -21.36 -2.02 6.86
N SER A 118 -20.95 -3.22 7.30
CA SER A 118 -20.85 -3.56 8.71
C SER A 118 -19.71 -2.84 9.45
N LYS A 119 -18.72 -2.30 8.70
CA LYS A 119 -17.58 -1.58 9.28
C LYS A 119 -18.02 -0.28 9.95
N LYS A 120 -17.23 0.16 10.95
CA LYS A 120 -17.46 1.41 11.70
C LYS A 120 -18.92 1.58 12.16
N LYS A 121 -19.57 0.46 12.55
CA LYS A 121 -20.98 0.46 12.98
C LYS A 121 -21.92 1.09 11.93
N GLY A 122 -21.68 0.86 10.65
CA GLY A 122 -22.45 1.39 9.53
C GLY A 122 -22.03 2.78 9.03
N ASN A 123 -20.93 3.34 9.54
CA ASN A 123 -20.44 4.66 9.14
C ASN A 123 -19.19 4.60 8.24
N TYR A 124 -18.91 3.45 7.63
CA TYR A 124 -17.81 3.31 6.68
C TYR A 124 -18.15 3.99 5.33
N ASN A 125 -17.23 4.80 4.81
CA ASN A 125 -17.46 5.50 3.55
C ASN A 125 -17.23 4.55 2.36
N ILE A 126 -18.30 4.27 1.61
CA ILE A 126 -18.26 3.39 0.42
C ILE A 126 -18.66 4.23 -0.78
N ILE A 127 -17.73 4.43 -1.71
CA ILE A 127 -17.92 5.24 -2.90
C ILE A 127 -17.94 4.34 -4.13
N LYS A 128 -19.02 4.43 -4.91
CA LYS A 128 -19.08 3.85 -6.26
C LYS A 128 -18.77 4.93 -7.28
N ILE A 129 -17.79 4.68 -8.15
CA ILE A 129 -17.38 5.61 -9.21
C ILE A 129 -17.72 5.04 -10.57
N ASP A 130 -18.07 5.92 -11.51
CA ASP A 130 -18.23 5.57 -12.92
C ASP A 130 -16.84 5.44 -13.59
N PRO A 131 -16.41 4.23 -14.00
CA PRO A 131 -15.11 4.03 -14.63
C PRO A 131 -15.00 4.69 -16.02
N SER A 132 -16.11 5.02 -16.65
CA SER A 132 -16.14 5.67 -17.96
C SER A 132 -15.92 7.19 -17.89
N TYR A 133 -16.02 7.78 -16.69
CA TYR A 133 -15.84 9.22 -16.52
C TYR A 133 -14.44 9.66 -16.98
N LYS A 134 -14.43 10.71 -17.79
CA LYS A 134 -13.21 11.40 -18.23
C LYS A 134 -13.21 12.81 -17.67
N PRO A 135 -12.20 13.18 -16.89
CA PRO A 135 -12.12 14.53 -16.34
C PRO A 135 -11.82 15.56 -17.45
N GLU A 136 -12.17 16.82 -17.17
CA GLU A 136 -11.82 17.95 -18.02
C GLU A 136 -10.29 18.07 -18.19
N PRO A 137 -9.82 18.54 -19.36
CA PRO A 137 -8.37 18.66 -19.63
C PRO A 137 -7.68 19.74 -18.81
N ILE A 138 -8.45 20.65 -18.20
CA ILE A 138 -7.94 21.74 -17.36
C ILE A 138 -8.33 21.50 -15.90
N GLU A 139 -7.33 21.51 -15.04
CA GLU A 139 -7.50 21.49 -13.58
C GLU A 139 -7.59 22.91 -13.03
N ARG A 140 -8.50 23.11 -12.08
CA ARG A 140 -8.68 24.38 -11.37
C ARG A 140 -8.54 24.17 -9.87
N LYS A 141 -7.79 25.06 -9.22
CA LYS A 141 -7.64 25.08 -7.77
C LYS A 141 -7.76 26.52 -7.27
N GLN A 142 -8.62 26.73 -6.28
CA GLN A 142 -8.76 28.03 -5.63
C GLN A 142 -7.94 28.08 -4.34
N VAL A 143 -7.09 29.09 -4.20
CA VAL A 143 -6.30 29.35 -3.00
C VAL A 143 -6.38 30.83 -2.67
N TYR A 144 -6.84 31.18 -1.49
CA TYR A 144 -6.96 32.54 -0.99
C TYR A 144 -7.70 33.49 -1.96
N GLY A 145 -8.78 32.97 -2.61
CA GLY A 145 -9.59 33.74 -3.56
C GLY A 145 -9.01 33.83 -4.99
N VAL A 146 -7.81 33.31 -5.22
CA VAL A 146 -7.19 33.23 -6.55
C VAL A 146 -7.43 31.85 -7.13
N THR A 147 -7.95 31.78 -8.37
CA THR A 147 -8.10 30.54 -9.11
C THR A 147 -6.88 30.29 -9.98
N PHE A 148 -6.25 29.16 -9.75
CA PHE A 148 -5.15 28.64 -10.59
C PHE A 148 -5.73 27.66 -11.61
N GLU A 149 -5.25 27.74 -12.86
CA GLU A 149 -5.59 26.82 -13.94
C GLU A 149 -4.31 26.23 -14.52
N GLN A 150 -4.34 24.91 -14.78
CA GLN A 150 -3.27 24.21 -15.49
C GLN A 150 -3.82 23.05 -16.31
N GLY A 151 -3.08 22.61 -17.32
CA GLY A 151 -3.37 21.35 -18.00
C GLY A 151 -3.16 20.17 -17.04
N ARG A 152 -4.03 19.16 -17.15
CA ARG A 152 -3.85 17.90 -16.44
C ARG A 152 -2.56 17.21 -16.86
N ASN A 153 -1.96 16.45 -15.95
CA ASN A 153 -0.86 15.56 -16.31
C ASN A 153 -1.43 14.31 -17.02
N GLU A 154 -1.52 14.38 -18.34
CA GLU A 154 -1.99 13.30 -19.21
C GLU A 154 -0.86 12.40 -19.74
N PHE A 155 0.33 12.50 -19.17
CA PHE A 155 1.47 11.66 -19.54
C PHE A 155 1.16 10.19 -19.26
N VAL A 156 1.17 9.39 -20.34
CA VAL A 156 0.88 7.95 -20.27
C VAL A 156 2.14 7.18 -19.90
N ILE A 157 2.04 6.38 -18.83
CA ILE A 157 3.12 5.50 -18.37
C ILE A 157 2.77 4.07 -18.75
N ASN A 158 3.54 3.49 -19.66
CA ASN A 158 3.38 2.12 -20.16
C ASN A 158 4.74 1.50 -20.52
N GLU A 159 4.75 0.29 -21.06
CA GLU A 159 5.99 -0.41 -21.45
C GLU A 159 6.80 0.31 -22.53
N GLU A 160 6.21 1.15 -23.37
CA GLU A 160 6.90 1.86 -24.43
C GLU A 160 7.97 2.82 -23.87
N LEU A 161 7.73 3.39 -22.68
CA LEU A 161 8.70 4.22 -21.97
C LEU A 161 10.00 3.48 -21.60
N LEU A 162 9.93 2.16 -21.48
CA LEU A 162 11.06 1.31 -21.11
C LEU A 162 11.83 0.78 -22.35
N GLY A 163 11.42 1.17 -23.56
CA GLY A 163 12.01 0.69 -24.81
C GLY A 163 13.45 1.20 -25.09
N ASN A 164 13.84 2.33 -24.50
CA ASN A 164 15.18 2.90 -24.69
C ASN A 164 16.11 2.54 -23.53
N VAL A 165 16.63 1.31 -23.53
CA VAL A 165 17.57 0.84 -22.51
C VAL A 165 18.98 1.33 -22.84
N VAL A 166 19.52 2.23 -22.02
CA VAL A 166 20.83 2.85 -22.24
C VAL A 166 21.99 2.18 -21.47
N THR A 167 21.69 1.30 -20.55
CA THR A 167 22.67 0.54 -19.76
C THR A 167 23.39 -0.50 -20.62
N GLU A 168 24.53 -1.04 -20.16
CA GLU A 168 25.28 -2.10 -20.83
C GLU A 168 24.42 -3.37 -21.01
N ASN A 169 23.79 -3.84 -19.93
CA ASN A 169 22.75 -4.87 -20.01
C ASN A 169 21.46 -4.26 -20.58
N LYS A 170 21.02 -4.79 -21.72
CA LYS A 170 19.80 -4.32 -22.44
C LYS A 170 18.54 -5.10 -22.05
N GLU A 171 18.68 -6.17 -21.29
CA GLU A 171 17.55 -7.03 -20.93
C GLU A 171 16.85 -6.52 -19.66
N ILE A 172 15.55 -6.28 -19.77
CA ILE A 172 14.66 -5.99 -18.64
C ILE A 172 13.64 -7.13 -18.56
N SER A 173 13.61 -7.86 -17.45
CA SER A 173 12.62 -8.92 -17.26
C SER A 173 11.20 -8.36 -17.22
N GLN A 174 10.18 -9.16 -17.57
CA GLN A 174 8.78 -8.72 -17.51
C GLN A 174 8.38 -8.28 -16.09
N GLN A 175 8.87 -8.98 -15.06
CA GLN A 175 8.63 -8.57 -13.68
C GLN A 175 9.24 -7.19 -13.37
N ALA A 176 10.45 -6.93 -13.81
CA ALA A 176 11.10 -5.64 -13.61
C ALA A 176 10.37 -4.50 -14.34
N LYS A 177 9.81 -4.77 -15.53
CA LYS A 177 8.97 -3.79 -16.25
C LYS A 177 7.70 -3.44 -15.45
N ILE A 178 7.01 -4.44 -14.92
CA ILE A 178 5.83 -4.23 -14.07
C ILE A 178 6.22 -3.40 -12.85
N ASP A 179 7.30 -3.73 -12.16
CA ASP A 179 7.76 -3.01 -10.98
C ASP A 179 8.13 -1.56 -11.28
N LEU A 180 8.79 -1.29 -12.42
CA LEU A 180 9.11 0.07 -12.88
C LEU A 180 7.84 0.88 -13.22
N ILE A 181 6.85 0.28 -13.88
CA ILE A 181 5.57 0.92 -14.19
C ILE A 181 4.84 1.29 -12.89
N ILE A 182 4.78 0.37 -11.92
CA ILE A 182 4.19 0.63 -10.61
C ILE A 182 4.88 1.79 -9.91
N ALA A 183 6.22 1.81 -9.89
CA ALA A 183 6.98 2.89 -9.27
C ALA A 183 6.69 4.25 -9.95
N LEU A 184 6.70 4.31 -11.27
CA LEU A 184 6.45 5.54 -12.03
C LEU A 184 5.04 6.08 -11.82
N ILE A 185 4.01 5.21 -11.92
CA ILE A 185 2.62 5.62 -11.71
C ILE A 185 2.40 6.04 -10.26
N THR A 186 2.95 5.30 -9.30
CA THR A 186 2.89 5.68 -7.88
C THR A 186 3.46 7.08 -7.64
N LEU A 187 4.63 7.38 -8.23
CA LEU A 187 5.26 8.70 -8.10
C LEU A 187 4.49 9.82 -8.78
N LYS A 188 3.76 9.55 -9.88
CA LYS A 188 2.88 10.52 -10.53
C LYS A 188 1.83 11.08 -9.58
N TYR A 189 1.37 10.28 -8.62
CA TYR A 189 0.35 10.62 -7.61
C TYR A 189 0.93 10.92 -6.23
N THR A 190 2.25 11.01 -6.08
CA THR A 190 2.92 11.26 -4.81
C THR A 190 3.40 12.70 -4.69
N GLN A 191 3.14 13.33 -3.55
CA GLN A 191 3.62 14.69 -3.26
C GLN A 191 5.16 14.76 -3.32
N SER A 192 5.68 15.72 -4.05
CA SER A 192 7.12 15.96 -4.23
C SER A 192 7.77 16.55 -2.94
N ASN A 193 9.07 16.33 -2.67
CA ASN A 193 9.90 15.34 -3.32
C ASN A 193 9.42 13.92 -2.99
N SER A 194 9.57 13.03 -3.94
CA SER A 194 9.09 11.66 -3.80
C SER A 194 10.08 10.65 -4.36
N VAL A 195 10.16 9.48 -3.72
CA VAL A 195 10.95 8.31 -4.13
C VAL A 195 10.12 7.06 -3.88
N CYS A 196 10.18 6.11 -4.80
CA CYS A 196 9.50 4.82 -4.67
C CYS A 196 10.46 3.67 -4.98
N TYR A 197 10.45 2.66 -4.12
CA TYR A 197 11.02 1.34 -4.37
C TYR A 197 9.88 0.37 -4.66
N ALA A 198 10.00 -0.40 -5.74
CA ALA A 198 8.99 -1.40 -6.13
C ALA A 198 9.63 -2.77 -6.32
N LYS A 199 8.93 -3.82 -5.95
CA LYS A 199 9.35 -5.22 -6.10
C LYS A 199 8.17 -6.17 -6.09
N GLY A 200 8.16 -7.12 -7.04
CA GLY A 200 7.19 -8.20 -7.04
C GLY A 200 5.74 -7.74 -7.23
N GLY A 201 5.51 -6.71 -8.04
CA GLY A 201 4.18 -6.19 -8.34
C GLY A 201 3.63 -5.21 -7.32
N GLN A 202 4.48 -4.59 -6.48
CA GLN A 202 4.06 -3.65 -5.44
C GLN A 202 5.12 -2.59 -5.13
N ALA A 203 4.68 -1.43 -4.66
CA ALA A 203 5.54 -0.46 -4.01
C ALA A 203 5.88 -0.96 -2.60
N ILE A 204 7.16 -1.12 -2.30
CA ILE A 204 7.65 -1.62 -1.01
C ILE A 204 8.18 -0.53 -0.10
N GLY A 205 8.38 0.68 -0.62
CA GLY A 205 8.80 1.84 0.15
C GLY A 205 8.55 3.13 -0.62
N ILE A 206 7.73 4.00 -0.06
CA ILE A 206 7.38 5.30 -0.64
C ILE A 206 7.79 6.40 0.33
N GLY A 207 8.65 7.31 -0.13
CA GLY A 207 8.92 8.57 0.52
C GLY A 207 8.13 9.67 -0.18
N ALA A 208 7.39 10.49 0.56
CA ALA A 208 6.49 11.51 0.03
C ALA A 208 6.67 12.84 0.76
N GLY A 209 6.51 13.95 0.03
CA GLY A 209 6.37 15.29 0.61
C GLY A 209 7.59 15.81 1.39
N GLN A 210 8.79 15.28 1.14
CA GLN A 210 9.98 15.71 1.84
C GLN A 210 10.63 16.92 1.14
N GLN A 211 11.05 17.91 1.94
CA GLN A 211 11.73 19.10 1.42
C GLN A 211 13.13 18.79 0.90
N SER A 212 13.79 17.76 1.45
CA SER A 212 15.10 17.30 0.99
C SER A 212 14.98 15.96 0.27
N ARG A 213 15.55 15.85 -0.93
CA ARG A 213 15.54 14.61 -1.72
C ARG A 213 16.27 13.47 -1.01
N ILE A 214 17.39 13.78 -0.33
CA ILE A 214 18.12 12.75 0.43
C ILE A 214 17.32 12.20 1.61
N HIS A 215 16.54 13.04 2.31
CA HIS A 215 15.64 12.57 3.37
C HIS A 215 14.50 11.73 2.79
N CYS A 216 13.98 12.11 1.63
CA CYS A 216 12.98 11.33 0.92
C CYS A 216 13.49 9.94 0.53
N THR A 217 14.71 9.87 -0.01
CA THR A 217 15.35 8.59 -0.38
C THR A 217 15.58 7.70 0.85
N ARG A 218 16.05 8.27 1.96
CA ARG A 218 16.24 7.53 3.21
C ARG A 218 14.93 7.00 3.76
N LEU A 219 13.87 7.79 3.75
CA LEU A 219 12.55 7.39 4.22
C LEU A 219 12.00 6.23 3.38
N ALA A 220 12.05 6.35 2.06
CA ALA A 220 11.63 5.28 1.15
C ALA A 220 12.46 4.01 1.34
N GLY A 221 13.79 4.15 1.49
CA GLY A 221 14.71 3.05 1.73
C GLY A 221 14.42 2.33 3.05
N SER A 222 14.24 3.08 4.15
CA SER A 222 13.87 2.51 5.45
C SER A 222 12.59 1.68 5.40
N LYS A 223 11.56 2.17 4.68
CA LYS A 223 10.32 1.39 4.48
C LYS A 223 10.55 0.12 3.66
N ALA A 224 11.37 0.19 2.62
CA ALA A 224 11.74 -0.98 1.82
C ALA A 224 12.51 -2.00 2.66
N ASP A 225 13.47 -1.56 3.49
CA ASP A 225 14.19 -2.41 4.43
C ASP A 225 13.22 -3.10 5.41
N ASN A 226 12.29 -2.36 5.99
CA ASN A 226 11.26 -2.91 6.87
C ASN A 226 10.41 -3.97 6.17
N TRP A 227 10.07 -3.78 4.89
CA TRP A 227 9.33 -4.77 4.11
C TRP A 227 10.12 -6.09 3.98
N PHE A 228 11.43 -6.02 3.74
CA PHE A 228 12.28 -7.22 3.72
C PHE A 228 12.42 -7.85 5.11
N LEU A 229 12.70 -7.05 6.14
CA LEU A 229 12.90 -7.54 7.50
C LEU A 229 11.66 -8.23 8.08
N ARG A 230 10.44 -7.78 7.72
CA ARG A 230 9.18 -8.44 8.10
C ARG A 230 9.07 -9.88 7.58
N GLN A 231 9.82 -10.25 6.55
CA GLN A 231 9.84 -11.60 5.98
C GLN A 231 10.88 -12.51 6.66
N ASN A 232 11.70 -11.98 7.56
CA ASN A 232 12.69 -12.79 8.29
C ASN A 232 12.00 -13.78 9.24
N PRO A 233 12.46 -15.03 9.33
CA PRO A 233 11.91 -16.03 10.24
C PRO A 233 11.80 -15.60 11.69
N LYS A 234 12.73 -14.78 12.21
CA LYS A 234 12.64 -14.22 13.57
C LYS A 234 11.38 -13.35 13.76
N VAL A 235 11.02 -12.58 12.73
CA VAL A 235 9.83 -11.70 12.76
C VAL A 235 8.55 -12.50 12.54
N LEU A 236 8.56 -13.42 11.58
CA LEU A 236 7.41 -14.29 11.27
C LEU A 236 6.98 -15.19 12.43
N ASN A 237 7.93 -15.54 13.33
CA ASN A 237 7.70 -16.44 14.45
C ASN A 237 7.67 -15.70 15.80
N LEU A 238 7.46 -14.38 15.82
CA LEU A 238 7.29 -13.64 17.08
C LEU A 238 6.14 -14.23 17.90
N PRO A 239 6.36 -14.52 19.20
CA PRO A 239 5.42 -15.24 20.07
C PRO A 239 4.33 -14.32 20.59
N PHE A 240 3.48 -13.77 19.70
CA PHE A 240 2.38 -12.90 20.08
C PHE A 240 1.35 -13.61 20.94
N LYS A 241 0.80 -12.91 21.92
CA LYS A 241 -0.40 -13.33 22.62
C LYS A 241 -1.61 -13.35 21.69
N GLU A 242 -2.56 -14.24 21.92
CA GLU A 242 -3.74 -14.41 21.07
C GLU A 242 -4.63 -13.15 21.00
N ASN A 243 -4.74 -12.44 22.13
CA ASN A 243 -5.60 -11.25 22.26
C ASN A 243 -5.03 -9.97 21.66
N ILE A 244 -3.83 -9.99 21.07
CA ILE A 244 -3.22 -8.81 20.46
C ILE A 244 -3.78 -8.58 19.06
N GLY A 245 -4.37 -7.41 18.84
CA GLY A 245 -4.95 -7.01 17.56
C GLY A 245 -3.88 -6.80 16.46
N ARG A 246 -4.30 -6.79 15.19
CA ARG A 246 -3.38 -6.64 14.05
C ARG A 246 -2.57 -5.35 14.11
N ALA A 247 -3.19 -4.22 14.44
CA ALA A 247 -2.50 -2.93 14.53
C ALA A 247 -1.41 -2.93 15.61
N ASP A 248 -1.69 -3.53 16.78
CA ASP A 248 -0.71 -3.62 17.85
C ASP A 248 0.42 -4.58 17.50
N ARG A 249 0.13 -5.67 16.78
CA ARG A 249 1.17 -6.57 16.24
C ARG A 249 2.05 -5.84 15.24
N ASP A 250 1.48 -5.07 14.30
CA ASP A 250 2.25 -4.30 13.33
C ASP A 250 3.13 -3.25 14.00
N ASN A 251 2.63 -2.56 15.04
CA ASN A 251 3.43 -1.62 15.85
C ASN A 251 4.57 -2.33 16.57
N ALA A 252 4.30 -3.48 17.19
CA ALA A 252 5.33 -4.24 17.90
C ALA A 252 6.41 -4.78 16.93
N ILE A 253 6.02 -5.20 15.72
CA ILE A 253 6.97 -5.62 14.68
C ILE A 253 7.83 -4.43 14.24
N ASP A 254 7.23 -3.26 14.01
CA ASP A 254 7.96 -2.06 13.58
C ASP A 254 9.01 -1.66 14.62
N LEU A 255 8.65 -1.62 15.89
CA LEU A 255 9.61 -1.40 17.00
C LEU A 255 10.69 -2.49 17.05
N TYR A 256 10.30 -3.76 16.98
CA TYR A 256 11.22 -4.90 17.07
C TYR A 256 12.29 -4.91 15.97
N ILE A 257 11.91 -4.56 14.74
CA ILE A 257 12.84 -4.46 13.61
C ILE A 257 13.56 -3.11 13.55
N GLY A 258 13.07 -2.10 14.28
CA GLY A 258 13.63 -0.76 14.34
C GLY A 258 14.89 -0.65 15.22
N GLU A 259 15.32 0.58 15.45
CA GLU A 259 16.39 0.87 16.41
C GLU A 259 15.85 1.01 17.85
N ASP A 260 14.55 1.33 17.97
CA ASP A 260 13.85 1.53 19.25
C ASP A 260 13.27 0.20 19.80
N TYR A 261 13.92 -0.94 19.49
CA TYR A 261 13.43 -2.28 19.86
C TYR A 261 13.29 -2.47 21.38
N MET A 262 13.97 -1.67 22.20
CA MET A 262 13.81 -1.71 23.65
C MET A 262 12.44 -1.24 24.11
N ASP A 263 11.71 -0.44 23.32
CA ASP A 263 10.35 -0.01 23.64
C ASP A 263 9.35 -1.17 23.65
N VAL A 264 9.69 -2.29 23.03
CA VAL A 264 8.87 -3.50 23.01
C VAL A 264 9.55 -4.69 23.71
N LEU A 265 10.88 -4.64 23.95
CA LEU A 265 11.63 -5.74 24.60
C LEU A 265 12.08 -5.45 26.02
N ALA A 266 11.89 -4.22 26.54
CA ALA A 266 12.20 -3.91 27.94
C ALA A 266 11.33 -4.74 28.90
N ASP A 267 11.84 -4.98 30.11
CA ASP A 267 11.10 -5.69 31.15
C ASP A 267 9.85 -4.88 31.56
N GLY A 268 8.69 -5.54 31.58
CA GLY A 268 7.39 -4.92 31.76
C GLY A 268 6.68 -4.51 30.46
N GLU A 269 7.41 -4.36 29.35
CA GLU A 269 6.81 -4.04 28.06
C GLU A 269 6.57 -5.30 27.20
N TRP A 270 7.56 -6.19 27.08
CA TRP A 270 7.40 -7.41 26.29
C TRP A 270 6.24 -8.30 26.78
N GLU A 271 6.02 -8.33 28.09
CA GLU A 271 4.93 -9.10 28.71
C GLU A 271 3.54 -8.62 28.31
N ARG A 272 3.40 -7.41 27.76
CA ARG A 272 2.12 -6.89 27.27
C ARG A 272 1.74 -7.51 25.92
N VAL A 273 2.71 -7.85 25.11
CA VAL A 273 2.53 -8.21 23.69
C VAL A 273 2.84 -9.69 23.43
N PHE A 274 3.91 -10.22 24.06
CA PHE A 274 4.43 -11.55 23.77
C PHE A 274 4.13 -12.54 24.91
N THR A 275 4.13 -13.84 24.58
CA THR A 275 4.03 -14.93 25.55
C THR A 275 5.35 -15.26 26.21
N GLU A 276 6.47 -14.96 25.54
CA GLU A 276 7.83 -15.07 26.03
C GLU A 276 8.66 -13.96 25.43
N LYS A 277 9.79 -13.60 26.08
CA LYS A 277 10.67 -12.50 25.62
C LYS A 277 11.39 -12.90 24.34
N PRO A 278 11.13 -12.22 23.19
CA PRO A 278 11.88 -12.48 21.98
C PRO A 278 13.36 -12.13 22.11
N GLU A 279 14.22 -12.86 21.39
CA GLU A 279 15.61 -12.48 21.24
C GLU A 279 15.75 -11.19 20.44
N VAL A 280 16.77 -10.39 20.76
CA VAL A 280 17.08 -9.17 20.00
C VAL A 280 17.40 -9.51 18.55
N PHE A 281 16.82 -8.76 17.61
CA PHE A 281 17.18 -8.83 16.21
C PHE A 281 18.38 -7.90 15.96
N THR A 282 19.57 -8.49 15.90
CA THR A 282 20.84 -7.74 15.89
C THR A 282 21.08 -7.02 14.56
N LYS A 283 21.97 -6.01 14.58
CA LYS A 283 22.34 -5.28 13.33
C LYS A 283 23.02 -6.18 12.30
N GLU A 284 23.77 -7.18 12.74
CA GLU A 284 24.41 -8.17 11.90
C GLU A 284 23.36 -9.04 11.18
N GLU A 285 22.37 -9.53 11.91
CA GLU A 285 21.27 -10.33 11.35
C GLU A 285 20.39 -9.52 10.38
N LYS A 286 20.17 -8.22 10.65
CA LYS A 286 19.41 -7.33 9.74
C LYS A 286 20.14 -7.04 8.42
N ARG A 287 21.46 -7.24 8.37
CA ARG A 287 22.30 -7.01 7.19
C ARG A 287 22.59 -8.28 6.38
N ALA A 288 22.35 -9.44 6.97
CA ALA A 288 22.54 -10.75 6.32
C ALA A 288 21.39 -11.08 5.37
#